data_1f584a60e1d6a0e41fb90115ace43a4f
#
_entry.id   1f584a60e1d6a0e41fb90115ace43a4f
#
_cell.length_a   1.000
_cell.length_b   1.000
_cell.length_c   1.000
_cell.angle_alpha   90.00
_cell.angle_beta   90.00
_cell.angle_gamma   90.00
#
_symmetry.space_group_name_H-M   'P 1'
#
loop_
_entity.id
_entity.type
_entity.pdbx_description
1 polymer ?
#
loop_
_entity_poly.entity_id
_entity_poly.type
_entity_poly.pdbx_seq_one_letter_code
_entity_poly.pdbx_strand_id
1 'polypeptide(L)'
;MVSGGGGGGSPPGTGSVGGHGIVIIKYTPLVAGDLVLQSAAQTAVTAPATARISIFQQDVTSTPTLNTHVKAYASRDGGTTFTQVTLADQGNYVSGQRVLSGSVDISGQPSGTSMKYKITTHSSYDMKFHGICMTWAT
;
A
#
# COMPACT_ATOMS: atom_id res chain seq x y z
N MET A 1 -29.25 4.69 12.64
CA MET A 1 -30.53 5.15 13.20
C MET A 1 -30.41 5.04 14.72
N VAL A 2 -30.53 6.15 15.45
CA VAL A 2 -30.51 6.18 16.91
C VAL A 2 -31.98 6.22 17.36
N SER A 3 -32.47 5.18 18.00
CA SER A 3 -33.79 5.13 18.61
C SER A 3 -33.65 5.27 20.12
N GLY A 4 -33.89 6.47 20.63
CA GLY A 4 -33.96 6.72 22.05
C GLY A 4 -35.41 6.70 22.49
N GLY A 5 -35.81 5.74 23.35
CA GLY A 5 -37.16 5.73 23.97
C GLY A 5 -37.20 6.70 25.14
N GLY A 6 -37.96 7.77 25.00
CA GLY A 6 -38.21 8.68 26.12
C GLY A 6 -39.21 8.07 27.10
N GLY A 7 -38.93 8.09 28.39
CA GLY A 7 -39.83 7.69 29.44
C GLY A 7 -40.99 8.69 29.55
N GLY A 8 -42.24 8.24 29.40
CA GLY A 8 -43.40 9.06 29.67
C GLY A 8 -43.57 9.36 31.13
N GLY A 9 -43.84 10.65 31.47
CA GLY A 9 -44.06 11.07 32.85
C GLY A 9 -45.32 10.43 33.43
N SER A 10 -45.18 9.71 34.54
CA SER A 10 -46.27 9.18 35.34
C SER A 10 -46.56 10.14 36.50
N PRO A 11 -47.80 10.12 37.06
CA PRO A 11 -48.15 10.95 38.21
C PRO A 11 -47.29 10.67 39.44
N PRO A 12 -47.24 11.56 40.43
CA PRO A 12 -46.20 11.57 41.44
C PRO A 12 -46.16 10.25 42.22
N GLY A 13 -45.05 9.55 42.12
CA GLY A 13 -44.73 8.39 42.91
C GLY A 13 -44.16 7.16 42.18
N THR A 14 -44.28 7.03 40.86
CA THR A 14 -43.75 5.86 40.12
C THR A 14 -43.18 6.29 38.79
N GLY A 15 -41.94 6.72 38.78
CA GLY A 15 -41.18 6.89 37.52
C GLY A 15 -40.94 5.52 36.89
N SER A 16 -41.38 5.33 35.66
CA SER A 16 -40.97 4.13 34.90
C SER A 16 -39.52 4.26 34.43
N VAL A 17 -38.79 3.16 34.54
CA VAL A 17 -37.44 3.08 33.99
C VAL A 17 -37.50 3.26 32.47
N GLY A 18 -36.70 4.20 31.95
CA GLY A 18 -36.58 4.41 30.53
C GLY A 18 -36.11 3.12 29.82
N GLY A 19 -36.68 2.88 28.63
CA GLY A 19 -36.27 1.72 27.82
C GLY A 19 -34.78 1.73 27.47
N HIS A 20 -34.20 0.56 27.31
CA HIS A 20 -32.82 0.42 26.87
C HIS A 20 -32.65 1.00 25.47
N GLY A 21 -31.70 1.91 25.31
CA GLY A 21 -31.29 2.42 24.00
C GLY A 21 -30.43 1.39 23.25
N ILE A 22 -30.66 1.25 21.94
CA ILE A 22 -29.83 0.43 21.07
C ILE A 22 -29.01 1.37 20.17
N VAL A 23 -27.69 1.23 20.19
CA VAL A 23 -26.81 1.88 19.21
C VAL A 23 -26.42 0.86 18.17
N ILE A 24 -26.86 1.07 16.93
CA ILE A 24 -26.47 0.24 15.79
C ILE A 24 -25.39 0.99 15.03
N ILE A 25 -24.15 0.49 15.09
CA ILE A 25 -23.05 1.01 14.27
C ILE A 25 -23.01 0.18 12.99
N LYS A 26 -23.42 0.76 11.89
CA LYS A 26 -23.24 0.19 10.57
C LYS A 26 -21.93 0.73 10.02
N TYR A 27 -20.94 -0.13 9.84
CA TYR A 27 -19.74 0.21 9.09
C TYR A 27 -19.73 -0.57 7.78
N THR A 28 -19.33 0.09 6.70
CA THR A 28 -19.00 -0.58 5.47
C THR A 28 -17.54 -0.95 5.58
N PRO A 29 -17.16 -2.24 5.54
CA PRO A 29 -15.73 -2.58 5.54
C PRO A 29 -15.08 -1.89 4.35
N LEU A 30 -13.95 -1.22 4.60
CA LEU A 30 -13.14 -0.68 3.52
C LEU A 30 -12.65 -1.88 2.73
N VAL A 31 -13.17 -2.05 1.52
CA VAL A 31 -12.61 -3.06 0.60
C VAL A 31 -11.22 -2.58 0.26
N ALA A 32 -10.21 -3.40 0.56
CA ALA A 32 -8.84 -3.11 0.16
C ALA A 32 -8.84 -2.94 -1.36
N GLY A 33 -8.54 -1.73 -1.81
CA GLY A 33 -8.42 -1.39 -3.22
C GLY A 33 -6.99 -1.62 -3.70
N ASP A 34 -6.83 -1.66 -5.02
CA ASP A 34 -5.50 -1.67 -5.61
C ASP A 34 -4.78 -0.35 -5.31
N LEU A 35 -3.53 -0.44 -4.88
CA LEU A 35 -2.68 0.69 -4.54
C LEU A 35 -1.79 1.04 -5.73
N VAL A 36 -1.65 2.34 -5.99
CA VAL A 36 -0.58 2.90 -6.83
C VAL A 36 0.21 3.88 -5.98
N LEU A 37 1.45 3.53 -5.65
CA LEU A 37 2.37 4.36 -4.91
C LEU A 37 3.51 4.77 -5.83
N GLN A 38 3.75 6.08 -5.94
CA GLN A 38 4.85 6.63 -6.74
C GLN A 38 5.69 7.56 -5.87
N SER A 39 7.02 7.44 -6.00
CA SER A 39 7.95 8.30 -5.26
C SER A 39 7.97 9.74 -5.78
N ALA A 40 8.44 10.65 -4.94
CA ALA A 40 8.98 11.91 -5.42
C ALA A 40 10.21 11.65 -6.33
N ALA A 41 10.51 12.62 -7.19
CA ALA A 41 11.69 12.51 -8.04
C ALA A 41 12.97 12.70 -7.23
N GLN A 42 13.99 11.88 -7.54
CA GLN A 42 15.35 11.99 -7.02
C GLN A 42 16.30 12.22 -8.19
N THR A 43 17.23 13.15 -8.05
CA THR A 43 18.14 13.50 -9.15
C THR A 43 19.42 12.66 -9.10
N ALA A 44 19.66 11.90 -10.15
CA ALA A 44 20.94 11.23 -10.39
C ALA A 44 21.96 12.22 -10.98
N VAL A 45 23.24 12.00 -10.73
CA VAL A 45 24.33 12.83 -11.29
C VAL A 45 24.44 12.66 -12.81
N THR A 46 24.31 11.43 -13.26
CA THR A 46 24.32 11.06 -14.69
C THR A 46 23.13 10.14 -14.99
N ALA A 47 22.75 10.02 -16.25
CA ALA A 47 21.63 9.16 -16.64
C ALA A 47 21.93 7.68 -16.30
N PRO A 48 21.20 7.07 -15.36
CA PRO A 48 21.44 5.69 -14.97
C PRO A 48 21.10 4.70 -16.09
N ALA A 49 21.85 3.61 -16.16
CA ALA A 49 21.54 2.47 -17.02
C ALA A 49 20.73 1.39 -16.28
N THR A 50 20.94 1.25 -14.97
CA THR A 50 20.27 0.23 -14.17
C THR A 50 19.63 0.82 -12.94
N ALA A 51 18.54 0.20 -12.48
CA ALA A 51 17.89 0.50 -11.20
C ALA A 51 17.61 -0.79 -10.43
N ARG A 52 17.71 -0.71 -9.11
CA ARG A 52 17.32 -1.78 -8.18
C ARG A 52 16.30 -1.24 -7.20
N ILE A 53 15.23 -2.01 -6.98
CA ILE A 53 14.22 -1.71 -5.98
C ILE A 53 14.26 -2.80 -4.92
N SER A 54 14.18 -2.39 -3.65
CA SER A 54 14.03 -3.27 -2.49
C SER A 54 12.84 -2.81 -1.68
N ILE A 55 11.96 -3.75 -1.31
CA ILE A 55 10.71 -3.50 -0.60
C ILE A 55 10.70 -4.35 0.66
N PHE A 56 10.46 -3.73 1.81
CA PHE A 56 10.18 -4.43 3.06
C PHE A 56 8.67 -4.63 3.16
N GLN A 57 8.22 -5.87 2.96
CA GLN A 57 6.81 -6.21 2.80
C GLN A 57 6.35 -7.20 3.85
N GLN A 58 5.12 -7.06 4.31
CA GLN A 58 4.44 -7.98 5.21
C GLN A 58 3.14 -8.46 4.58
N ASP A 59 2.93 -9.78 4.58
CA ASP A 59 1.65 -10.37 4.24
C ASP A 59 0.65 -10.15 5.39
N VAL A 60 -0.60 -9.86 5.07
CA VAL A 60 -1.67 -9.67 6.08
C VAL A 60 -2.65 -10.82 6.07
N THR A 61 -3.30 -11.07 4.95
CA THR A 61 -4.30 -12.15 4.83
C THR A 61 -3.78 -13.36 4.09
N SER A 62 -2.98 -13.16 3.08
CA SER A 62 -2.41 -14.22 2.25
C SER A 62 -1.14 -13.74 1.56
N THR A 63 -0.32 -14.68 1.12
CA THR A 63 0.93 -14.37 0.41
C THR A 63 0.64 -13.95 -1.02
N PRO A 64 0.96 -12.69 -1.43
CA PRO A 64 0.77 -12.25 -2.79
C PRO A 64 1.77 -12.91 -3.74
N THR A 65 1.33 -13.24 -4.95
CA THR A 65 2.20 -13.68 -6.02
C THR A 65 3.00 -12.48 -6.55
N LEU A 66 4.33 -12.57 -6.48
CA LEU A 66 5.23 -11.52 -6.95
C LEU A 66 5.08 -11.31 -8.45
N ASN A 67 5.25 -10.06 -8.88
CA ASN A 67 5.13 -9.62 -10.27
C ASN A 67 3.72 -9.81 -10.88
N THR A 68 2.77 -10.25 -10.07
CA THR A 68 1.34 -10.36 -10.41
C THR A 68 0.50 -9.47 -9.50
N HIS A 69 0.48 -9.78 -8.20
CA HIS A 69 -0.29 -9.03 -7.20
C HIS A 69 0.48 -7.83 -6.62
N VAL A 70 1.80 -7.87 -6.63
CA VAL A 70 2.69 -6.74 -6.33
C VAL A 70 3.69 -6.57 -7.47
N LYS A 71 3.78 -5.36 -8.01
CA LYS A 71 4.68 -5.01 -9.11
C LYS A 71 5.45 -3.75 -8.75
N ALA A 72 6.71 -3.72 -9.16
CA ALA A 72 7.58 -2.56 -9.00
C ALA A 72 8.06 -2.08 -10.36
N TYR A 73 8.28 -0.79 -10.49
CA TYR A 73 8.72 -0.16 -11.72
C TYR A 73 9.73 0.94 -11.42
N ALA A 74 10.69 1.13 -12.30
CA ALA A 74 11.67 2.20 -12.25
C ALA A 74 11.57 3.10 -13.50
N SER A 75 11.84 4.38 -13.28
CA SER A 75 11.88 5.41 -14.31
C SER A 75 13.09 6.30 -14.11
N ARG A 76 13.75 6.73 -15.22
CA ARG A 76 14.81 7.72 -15.22
C ARG A 76 14.43 9.05 -15.87
N ASP A 77 13.21 9.16 -16.40
CA ASP A 77 12.68 10.32 -17.14
C ASP A 77 11.55 11.05 -16.39
N GLY A 78 11.59 11.00 -15.05
CA GLY A 78 10.62 11.70 -14.20
C GLY A 78 9.27 11.02 -14.09
N GLY A 79 9.17 9.75 -14.46
CA GLY A 79 7.93 8.96 -14.38
C GLY A 79 7.08 9.03 -15.64
N THR A 80 7.64 9.44 -16.78
CA THR A 80 6.98 9.36 -18.08
C THR A 80 7.00 7.95 -18.61
N THR A 81 8.19 7.30 -18.57
CA THR A 81 8.37 5.89 -18.96
C THR A 81 8.74 5.06 -17.73
N PHE A 82 8.06 3.93 -17.54
CA PHE A 82 8.34 2.99 -16.47
C PHE A 82 8.70 1.62 -17.02
N THR A 83 9.79 1.03 -16.52
CA THR A 83 10.16 -0.36 -16.82
C THR A 83 9.93 -1.21 -15.57
N GLN A 84 9.25 -2.35 -15.74
CA GLN A 84 8.94 -3.25 -14.63
C GLN A 84 10.21 -3.94 -14.11
N VAL A 85 10.36 -3.94 -12.80
CA VAL A 85 11.40 -4.67 -12.08
C VAL A 85 10.86 -6.06 -11.74
N THR A 86 11.57 -7.11 -12.09
CA THR A 86 11.24 -8.47 -11.66
C THR A 86 11.66 -8.65 -10.20
N LEU A 87 10.67 -8.67 -9.32
CA LEU A 87 10.89 -8.88 -7.88
C LEU A 87 11.12 -10.35 -7.57
N ALA A 88 12.07 -10.63 -6.68
CA ALA A 88 12.30 -11.93 -6.06
C ALA A 88 12.26 -11.80 -4.54
N ASP A 89 11.84 -12.85 -3.87
CA ASP A 89 11.86 -12.94 -2.40
C ASP A 89 13.29 -13.23 -1.94
N GLN A 90 13.82 -12.37 -1.10
CA GLN A 90 15.18 -12.49 -0.52
C GLN A 90 15.16 -13.10 0.88
N GLY A 91 14.01 -13.55 1.34
CA GLY A 91 13.81 -14.09 2.68
C GLY A 91 13.30 -13.07 3.68
N ASN A 92 13.09 -13.54 4.91
CA ASN A 92 12.57 -12.71 5.99
C ASN A 92 13.71 -11.99 6.72
N TYR A 93 13.51 -10.71 7.01
CA TYR A 93 14.37 -9.95 7.92
C TYR A 93 13.83 -9.94 9.35
N VAL A 94 12.51 -10.14 9.51
CA VAL A 94 11.78 -10.36 10.77
C VAL A 94 10.64 -11.34 10.47
N SER A 95 10.17 -12.07 11.48
CA SER A 95 9.05 -13.00 11.33
C SER A 95 7.84 -12.34 10.66
N GLY A 96 7.36 -12.92 9.57
CA GLY A 96 6.23 -12.43 8.78
C GLY A 96 6.53 -11.20 7.90
N GLN A 97 7.77 -10.70 7.91
CA GLN A 97 8.18 -9.56 7.09
C GLN A 97 9.37 -9.97 6.22
N ARG A 98 9.22 -9.84 4.93
CA ARG A 98 10.21 -10.28 3.94
C ARG A 98 10.79 -9.11 3.13
N VAL A 99 11.94 -9.33 2.57
CA VAL A 99 12.58 -8.42 1.62
C VAL A 99 12.29 -8.90 0.21
N LEU A 100 11.62 -8.08 -0.58
CA LEU A 100 11.47 -8.28 -2.01
C LEU A 100 12.48 -7.39 -2.73
N SER A 101 13.24 -7.91 -3.68
CA SER A 101 14.19 -7.10 -4.41
C SER A 101 14.34 -7.56 -5.85
N GLY A 102 14.71 -6.62 -6.71
CA GLY A 102 15.02 -6.91 -8.11
C GLY A 102 15.76 -5.75 -8.75
N SER A 103 16.48 -6.04 -9.83
CA SER A 103 17.16 -5.06 -10.66
C SER A 103 16.59 -5.06 -12.07
N VAL A 104 16.68 -3.94 -12.75
CA VAL A 104 16.20 -3.79 -14.12
C VAL A 104 17.12 -2.86 -14.92
N ASP A 105 17.32 -3.20 -16.20
CA ASP A 105 17.94 -2.31 -17.17
C ASP A 105 16.92 -1.25 -17.62
N ILE A 106 17.27 0.01 -17.44
CA ILE A 106 16.48 1.18 -17.84
C ILE A 106 17.18 2.00 -18.93
N SER A 107 18.27 1.49 -19.50
CA SER A 107 19.02 2.19 -20.56
C SER A 107 18.19 2.41 -21.82
N GLY A 108 17.18 1.58 -22.08
CA GLY A 108 16.24 1.72 -23.19
C GLY A 108 15.18 2.81 -23.00
N GLN A 109 15.05 3.40 -21.81
CA GLN A 109 14.15 4.56 -21.60
C GLN A 109 14.77 5.84 -22.17
N PRO A 110 13.96 6.90 -22.45
CA PRO A 110 14.50 8.23 -22.74
C PRO A 110 15.55 8.64 -21.71
N SER A 111 16.66 9.22 -22.19
CA SER A 111 17.75 9.62 -21.31
C SER A 111 17.28 10.69 -20.34
N GLY A 112 17.56 10.51 -19.05
CA GLY A 112 17.16 11.43 -18.01
C GLY A 112 17.82 11.08 -16.68
N THR A 113 17.81 12.05 -15.76
CA THR A 113 18.41 11.93 -14.42
C THR A 113 17.34 11.99 -13.32
N SER A 114 16.06 12.13 -13.67
CA SER A 114 14.96 12.23 -12.70
C SER A 114 14.43 10.85 -12.36
N MET A 115 14.98 10.26 -11.32
CA MET A 115 14.66 8.91 -10.89
C MET A 115 13.36 8.86 -10.10
N LYS A 116 12.47 7.95 -10.47
CA LYS A 116 11.26 7.61 -9.73
C LYS A 116 11.02 6.10 -9.69
N TYR A 117 10.42 5.62 -8.61
CA TYR A 117 9.83 4.29 -8.60
C TYR A 117 8.31 4.36 -8.50
N LYS A 118 7.68 3.29 -8.92
CA LYS A 118 6.24 3.07 -8.76
C LYS A 118 6.02 1.64 -8.28
N ILE A 119 5.18 1.48 -7.26
CA ILE A 119 4.72 0.18 -6.76
C ILE A 119 3.20 0.12 -7.00
N THR A 120 2.74 -1.00 -7.52
CA THR A 120 1.30 -1.24 -7.69
C THR A 120 0.91 -2.56 -7.04
N THR A 121 -0.26 -2.57 -6.41
CA THR A 121 -0.89 -3.80 -5.94
C THR A 121 -2.11 -4.12 -6.81
N HIS A 122 -2.46 -5.39 -6.90
CA HIS A 122 -3.53 -5.88 -7.74
C HIS A 122 -4.33 -6.95 -7.01
N SER A 123 -5.62 -7.08 -7.39
CA SER A 123 -6.55 -8.08 -6.88
C SER A 123 -6.86 -7.93 -5.39
N SER A 124 -6.81 -6.71 -4.87
CA SER A 124 -7.16 -6.36 -3.49
C SER A 124 -6.46 -7.20 -2.42
N TYR A 125 -5.21 -7.59 -2.66
CA TYR A 125 -4.39 -8.29 -1.67
C TYR A 125 -4.00 -7.34 -0.54
N ASP A 126 -4.29 -7.74 0.70
CA ASP A 126 -3.87 -7.02 1.89
C ASP A 126 -2.38 -7.26 2.18
N MET A 127 -1.60 -6.21 2.13
CA MET A 127 -0.18 -6.22 2.46
C MET A 127 0.25 -4.89 3.09
N LYS A 128 1.34 -4.91 3.83
CA LYS A 128 1.95 -3.71 4.38
C LYS A 128 3.33 -3.51 3.78
N PHE A 129 3.66 -2.25 3.47
CA PHE A 129 5.00 -1.83 3.08
C PHE A 129 5.62 -1.06 4.24
N HIS A 130 6.71 -1.59 4.80
CA HIS A 130 7.45 -0.96 5.92
C HIS A 130 8.55 -0.04 5.42
N GLY A 131 8.99 -0.24 4.19
CA GLY A 131 9.99 0.61 3.56
C GLY A 131 10.20 0.23 2.10
N ILE A 132 10.59 1.20 1.29
CA ILE A 132 10.94 1.03 -0.11
C ILE A 132 12.22 1.82 -0.36
N CYS A 133 13.18 1.18 -0.98
CA CYS A 133 14.46 1.77 -1.36
C CYS A 133 14.68 1.55 -2.85
N MET A 134 15.19 2.57 -3.53
CA MET A 134 15.66 2.45 -4.90
C MET A 134 17.12 2.90 -4.96
N THR A 135 17.95 2.12 -5.60
CA THR A 135 19.33 2.45 -5.94
C THR A 135 19.49 2.37 -7.45
N TRP A 136 20.49 3.04 -7.99
CA TRP A 136 20.77 3.07 -9.42
C TRP A 136 22.27 3.16 -9.69
N ALA A 137 22.64 2.74 -10.90
CA ALA A 137 24.00 2.80 -11.40
C ALA A 137 24.03 3.14 -12.90
N THR A 138 25.12 3.74 -13.33
CA THR A 138 25.45 4.04 -14.75
C THR A 138 26.10 2.85 -15.42
#